data_f9eabab01e3c62326d3ffb6d70a9e75f
#
_entry.id   f9eabab01e3c62326d3ffb6d70a9e75f
#
_cell.length_a   1.000
_cell.length_b   1.000
_cell.length_c   1.000
_cell.angle_alpha   90.00
_cell.angle_beta   90.00
_cell.angle_gamma   90.00
#
_symmetry.space_group_name_H-M   'P 1'
#
loop_
_entity.id
_entity.type
_entity.pdbx_description
1 polymer ?
#
loop_
_entity_poly.entity_id
_entity_poly.type
_entity_poly.pdbx_seq_one_letter_code
_entity_poly.pdbx_strand_id
1 'polypeptide(L)'
;MARQRTKEPKIVKPDDVDPHFKWDRPIGAPGHTQVDFEERINFRRLHDYRLARTRAALANSGLGALLSFDQHNIRYTTSTVIGDWARDKLTRYSLLTGNG
;
A
#
# COMPACT_ATOMS: atom_id res chain seq x y z
N MET A 1 -19.87 8.06 -31.63
CA MET A 1 -21.27 7.92 -31.15
C MET A 1 -21.48 8.89 -30.00
N ALA A 2 -22.36 9.86 -30.19
CA ALA A 2 -22.72 10.78 -29.13
C ALA A 2 -23.57 10.02 -28.10
N ARG A 3 -23.10 10.00 -26.85
CA ARG A 3 -23.82 9.40 -25.74
C ARG A 3 -25.03 10.26 -25.43
N GLN A 4 -26.21 9.83 -25.80
CA GLN A 4 -27.45 10.50 -25.44
C GLN A 4 -27.57 10.46 -23.91
N ARG A 5 -27.40 11.60 -23.27
CA ARG A 5 -27.80 11.83 -21.88
C ARG A 5 -29.33 11.94 -21.87
N THR A 6 -30.02 10.83 -21.77
CA THR A 6 -31.50 10.79 -21.81
C THR A 6 -32.15 10.68 -20.44
N LYS A 7 -31.40 10.81 -19.33
CA LYS A 7 -32.02 10.79 -18.02
C LYS A 7 -31.59 12.02 -17.20
N GLU A 8 -32.60 12.74 -16.73
CA GLU A 8 -32.40 13.74 -15.70
C GLU A 8 -31.73 13.11 -14.49
N PRO A 9 -30.83 13.85 -13.80
CA PRO A 9 -30.18 13.32 -12.62
C PRO A 9 -31.26 12.92 -11.58
N LYS A 10 -31.28 11.65 -11.21
CA LYS A 10 -32.19 11.15 -10.18
C LYS A 10 -31.79 11.80 -8.85
N ILE A 11 -32.72 12.51 -8.24
CA ILE A 11 -32.53 13.00 -6.88
C ILE A 11 -32.55 11.79 -5.94
N VAL A 12 -31.43 11.52 -5.30
CA VAL A 12 -31.30 10.45 -4.30
C VAL A 12 -31.99 10.90 -3.04
N LYS A 13 -33.02 10.17 -2.61
CA LYS A 13 -33.69 10.38 -1.33
C LYS A 13 -33.00 9.57 -0.25
N PRO A 14 -33.15 9.94 1.04
CA PRO A 14 -32.58 9.15 2.14
C PRO A 14 -32.98 7.67 2.12
N ASP A 15 -34.21 7.36 1.70
CA ASP A 15 -34.74 6.00 1.61
C ASP A 15 -34.15 5.19 0.43
N ASP A 16 -33.49 5.85 -0.52
CA ASP A 16 -32.80 5.21 -1.63
C ASP A 16 -31.38 4.73 -1.22
N VAL A 17 -30.92 5.11 -0.03
CA VAL A 17 -29.60 4.73 0.47
C VAL A 17 -29.74 3.46 1.29
N ASP A 18 -29.11 2.39 0.85
CA ASP A 18 -29.08 1.15 1.61
C ASP A 18 -28.22 1.32 2.87
N PRO A 19 -28.81 1.24 4.09
CA PRO A 19 -28.07 1.36 5.34
C PRO A 19 -27.09 0.20 5.56
N HIS A 20 -27.28 -0.90 4.84
CA HIS A 20 -26.40 -2.06 4.86
C HIS A 20 -25.43 -2.11 3.66
N PHE A 21 -25.18 -0.97 3.05
CA PHE A 21 -24.27 -0.88 1.91
C PHE A 21 -22.92 -1.51 2.27
N LYS A 22 -22.61 -2.59 1.60
CA LYS A 22 -21.31 -3.22 1.71
C LYS A 22 -20.33 -2.46 0.82
N TRP A 23 -19.23 -2.05 1.39
CA TRP A 23 -18.10 -1.45 0.66
C TRP A 23 -17.44 -2.44 -0.29
N ASP A 24 -17.72 -3.70 -0.09
CA ASP A 24 -17.33 -4.83 -0.90
C ASP A 24 -18.13 -4.83 -2.20
N ARG A 25 -17.60 -4.21 -3.22
CA ARG A 25 -18.26 -4.12 -4.52
C ARG A 25 -17.78 -5.26 -5.42
N PRO A 26 -18.71 -6.01 -6.05
CA PRO A 26 -18.34 -7.01 -7.05
C PRO A 26 -17.80 -6.37 -8.33
N ILE A 27 -18.07 -5.07 -8.53
CA ILE A 27 -17.59 -4.29 -9.66
C ILE A 27 -16.87 -3.06 -9.13
N GLY A 28 -15.63 -2.84 -9.56
CA GLY A 28 -14.88 -1.63 -9.24
C GLY A 28 -15.66 -0.36 -9.56
N ALA A 29 -15.57 0.66 -8.73
CA ALA A 29 -16.26 1.91 -8.97
C ALA A 29 -15.80 2.52 -10.30
N PRO A 30 -16.72 2.97 -11.17
CA PRO A 30 -16.36 3.59 -12.46
C PRO A 30 -15.44 4.79 -12.24
N GLY A 31 -14.31 4.82 -12.93
CA GLY A 31 -13.32 5.89 -12.80
C GLY A 31 -12.28 5.73 -11.69
N HIS A 32 -12.34 4.65 -10.93
CA HIS A 32 -11.30 4.32 -9.96
C HIS A 32 -10.14 3.60 -10.62
N THR A 33 -9.13 4.34 -10.98
CA THR A 33 -7.85 3.77 -11.41
C THR A 33 -6.92 3.47 -10.22
N GLN A 34 -7.19 4.03 -9.05
CA GLN A 34 -6.30 3.97 -7.90
C GLN A 34 -6.57 2.80 -6.97
N VAL A 35 -7.79 2.29 -6.90
CA VAL A 35 -8.16 1.16 -6.03
C VAL A 35 -7.74 -0.16 -6.64
N ASP A 36 -7.89 -0.31 -7.94
CA ASP A 36 -7.63 -1.57 -8.64
C ASP A 36 -6.14 -1.90 -8.78
N PHE A 37 -5.25 -0.94 -8.68
CA PHE A 37 -3.82 -1.22 -8.82
C PHE A 37 -3.25 -1.94 -7.60
N GLU A 38 -3.80 -1.70 -6.42
CA GLU A 38 -3.36 -2.37 -5.20
C GLU A 38 -3.68 -3.87 -5.24
N GLU A 39 -4.80 -4.25 -5.83
CA GLU A 39 -5.18 -5.65 -5.99
C GLU A 39 -4.30 -6.40 -7.00
N ARG A 40 -3.67 -5.69 -7.93
CA ARG A 40 -2.76 -6.27 -8.93
C ARG A 40 -1.36 -6.55 -8.40
N ILE A 41 -1.05 -6.00 -7.23
CA ILE A 41 0.27 -6.15 -6.62
C ILE A 41 0.23 -7.28 -5.60
N ASN A 42 1.04 -8.29 -5.83
CA ASN A 42 1.31 -9.29 -4.81
C ASN A 42 2.32 -8.73 -3.79
N PHE A 43 1.81 -8.10 -2.74
CA PHE A 43 2.63 -7.46 -1.71
C PHE A 43 3.56 -8.42 -0.99
N ARG A 44 3.13 -9.65 -0.77
CA ARG A 44 3.99 -10.67 -0.15
C ARG A 44 5.21 -10.98 -1.00
N ARG A 45 5.00 -11.23 -2.28
CA ARG A 45 6.09 -11.47 -3.22
C ARG A 45 7.03 -10.27 -3.33
N LEU A 46 6.45 -9.05 -3.34
CA LEU A 46 7.23 -7.81 -3.37
C LEU A 46 8.09 -7.66 -2.11
N HIS A 47 7.53 -7.96 -0.95
CA HIS A 47 8.24 -7.92 0.31
C HIS A 47 9.39 -8.94 0.34
N ASP A 48 9.14 -10.18 -0.01
CA ASP A 48 10.14 -11.25 -0.04
C ASP A 48 11.30 -10.89 -0.99
N TYR A 49 10.99 -10.34 -2.15
CA TYR A 49 11.98 -9.87 -3.11
C TYR A 49 12.85 -8.74 -2.55
N ARG A 50 12.24 -7.75 -1.94
CA ARG A 50 12.96 -6.60 -1.35
C ARG A 50 13.85 -7.02 -0.19
N LEU A 51 13.34 -7.86 0.67
CA LEU A 51 14.08 -8.39 1.81
C LEU A 51 15.27 -9.24 1.35
N ALA A 52 15.07 -10.11 0.38
CA ALA A 52 16.15 -10.92 -0.19
C ALA A 52 17.27 -10.07 -0.80
N ARG A 53 16.92 -9.01 -1.52
CA ARG A 53 17.91 -8.06 -2.07
C ARG A 53 18.70 -7.37 -0.96
N THR A 54 18.02 -6.93 0.08
CA THR A 54 18.69 -6.24 1.20
C THR A 54 19.63 -7.18 1.95
N ARG A 55 19.21 -8.43 2.16
CA ARG A 55 20.06 -9.46 2.78
C ARG A 55 21.28 -9.78 1.94
N ALA A 56 21.12 -9.90 0.63
CA ALA A 56 22.23 -10.13 -0.27
C ALA A 56 23.24 -8.96 -0.26
N ALA A 57 22.75 -7.74 -0.28
CA ALA A 57 23.59 -6.55 -0.19
C ALA A 57 24.31 -6.47 1.17
N LEU A 58 23.63 -6.79 2.27
CA LEU A 58 24.24 -6.83 3.59
C LEU A 58 25.35 -7.89 3.69
N ALA A 59 25.11 -9.08 3.17
CA ALA A 59 26.10 -10.15 3.13
C ALA A 59 27.35 -9.76 2.31
N ASN A 60 27.16 -9.07 1.18
CA ASN A 60 28.26 -8.62 0.33
C ASN A 60 29.02 -7.41 0.90
N SER A 61 28.41 -6.68 1.83
CA SER A 61 29.04 -5.48 2.43
C SER A 61 30.05 -5.79 3.52
N GLY A 62 30.06 -7.02 4.06
CA GLY A 62 30.86 -7.38 5.23
C GLY A 62 30.35 -6.82 6.57
N LEU A 63 29.16 -6.18 6.55
CA LEU A 63 28.51 -5.65 7.77
C LEU A 63 27.65 -6.72 8.41
N GLY A 64 27.56 -6.69 9.76
CA GLY A 64 26.74 -7.64 10.50
C GLY A 64 25.26 -7.31 10.59
N ALA A 65 24.92 -6.04 10.43
CA ALA A 65 23.54 -5.55 10.55
C ALA A 65 23.34 -4.24 9.78
N LEU A 66 22.07 -3.96 9.45
CA LEU A 66 21.60 -2.71 8.86
C LEU A 66 20.57 -2.08 9.79
N LEU A 67 20.88 -0.89 10.30
CA LEU A 67 19.96 -0.08 11.09
C LEU A 67 19.40 1.05 10.23
N SER A 68 18.10 1.11 10.08
CA SER A 68 17.42 2.08 9.21
C SER A 68 16.48 2.97 10.04
N PHE A 69 16.58 4.28 9.82
CA PHE A 69 15.71 5.30 10.42
C PHE A 69 14.80 5.98 9.39
N ASP A 70 15.19 5.96 8.12
CA ASP A 70 14.39 6.57 7.06
C ASP A 70 13.15 5.71 6.76
N GLN A 71 11.99 6.37 6.64
CA GLN A 71 10.72 5.70 6.40
C GLN A 71 10.71 4.83 5.14
N HIS A 72 11.37 5.28 4.07
CA HIS A 72 11.39 4.53 2.81
C HIS A 72 12.21 3.25 2.96
N ASN A 73 13.33 3.32 3.66
CA ASN A 73 14.17 2.16 3.94
C ASN A 73 13.50 1.18 4.90
N ILE A 74 12.83 1.70 5.94
CA ILE A 74 12.04 0.87 6.85
C ILE A 74 10.92 0.16 6.06
N ARG A 75 10.16 0.90 5.26
CA ARG A 75 9.11 0.32 4.42
C ARG A 75 9.65 -0.72 3.44
N TYR A 76 10.81 -0.46 2.86
CA TYR A 76 11.43 -1.38 1.91
C TYR A 76 11.72 -2.75 2.54
N THR A 77 12.22 -2.76 3.76
CA THR A 77 12.64 -3.98 4.46
C THR A 77 11.52 -4.67 5.23
N THR A 78 10.55 -3.92 5.73
CA THR A 78 9.51 -4.42 6.63
C THR A 78 8.10 -4.43 6.04
N SER A 79 7.89 -3.75 4.91
CA SER A 79 6.56 -3.49 4.31
C SER A 79 5.59 -2.73 5.23
N THR A 80 6.07 -2.12 6.30
CA THR A 80 5.21 -1.31 7.17
C THR A 80 4.96 0.07 6.59
N VAL A 81 3.76 0.57 6.78
CA VAL A 81 3.38 1.94 6.42
C VAL A 81 3.48 2.80 7.67
N ILE A 82 4.24 3.87 7.57
CA ILE A 82 4.37 4.88 8.59
C ILE A 82 3.52 6.07 8.16
N GLY A 83 2.51 6.42 8.94
CA GLY A 83 1.63 7.56 8.66
C GLY A 83 2.28 8.91 8.97
N ASP A 84 1.56 9.79 9.66
CA ASP A 84 1.98 11.17 9.93
C ASP A 84 3.29 11.31 10.74
N TRP A 85 3.72 10.26 11.40
CA TRP A 85 4.98 10.18 12.14
C TRP A 85 6.22 10.02 11.25
N ALA A 86 6.04 10.04 9.96
CA ALA A 86 7.13 9.87 9.00
C ALA A 86 8.23 10.94 9.10
N ARG A 87 7.91 12.10 9.64
CA ARG A 87 8.83 13.22 9.79
C ARG A 87 9.79 13.08 10.96
N ASP A 88 9.41 12.32 11.97
CA ASP A 88 10.26 12.09 13.14
C ASP A 88 11.05 10.79 12.97
N LYS A 89 12.31 10.95 12.60
CA LYS A 89 13.23 9.84 12.37
C LYS A 89 13.68 9.11 13.65
N LEU A 90 13.41 9.70 14.80
CA LEU A 90 13.81 9.12 16.09
C LEU A 90 12.74 8.19 16.68
N THR A 91 11.51 8.25 16.17
CA THR A 91 10.41 7.46 16.73
C THR A 91 10.36 6.03 16.22
N ARG A 92 11.00 5.74 15.10
CA ARG A 92 10.98 4.40 14.50
C ARG A 92 12.31 4.05 13.87
N TYR A 93 12.64 2.79 14.00
CA TYR A 93 13.80 2.21 13.33
C TYR A 93 13.51 0.75 12.96
N SER A 94 14.26 0.22 12.03
CA SER A 94 14.32 -1.21 11.76
C SER A 94 15.75 -1.70 11.82
N LEU A 95 15.93 -2.89 12.37
CA LEU A 95 17.21 -3.57 12.43
C LEU A 95 17.11 -4.88 11.66
N LEU A 96 17.92 -5.01 10.63
CA LEU A 96 18.09 -6.24 9.88
C LEU A 96 19.45 -6.82 10.20
N THR A 97 19.47 -8.03 10.77
CA THR A 97 20.72 -8.74 11.08
C THR A 97 21.09 -9.69 9.93
N GLY A 98 22.39 -9.94 9.80
CA GLY A 98 22.89 -10.84 8.76
C GLY A 98 22.47 -12.29 8.93
N ASN A 99 22.12 -12.70 10.15
CA ASN A 99 21.79 -14.09 10.52
C ASN A 99 20.29 -14.37 10.64
N GLY A 100 19.43 -13.36 10.40
CA GLY A 100 18.04 -13.54 10.73
C GLY A 100 17.02 -13.18 9.70
#